data_f9ffb3601883811dd388ea700d94258e
#
_entry.id   f9ffb3601883811dd388ea700d94258e
#
_cell.length_a   1.000
_cell.length_b   1.000
_cell.length_c   1.000
_cell.angle_alpha   90.00
_cell.angle_beta   90.00
_cell.angle_gamma   90.00
#
_symmetry.space_group_name_H-M   'P 1'
#
loop_
_entity.id
_entity.type
_entity.pdbx_description
1 polymer ?
#
loop_
_entity_poly.entity_id
_entity_poly.type
_entity_poly.pdbx_seq_one_letter_code
_entity_poly.pdbx_strand_id
1 'polypeptide(L)'
;LKPDTYVVTEIKAPDGYVLDSTSQTVKVDRNDTQTLTFTNTPIGGGQIIKVDADSGKRIKGVQFEIAKMNGERIGTYTTDSNGIITLPQLADGWYTATEIKAAKGYLLDSTPHNFEVKAGRTTSLTIENTQASSMLIHKIDSVTGKGIYGVTFLVSDSKGNPIGQYTSD
;
A
#
# COMPACT_ATOMS: atom_id res chain seq x y z
N LEU A 1 -42.82 1.69 25.30
CA LEU A 1 -43.27 2.02 23.94
C LEU A 1 -44.78 1.86 23.87
N LYS A 2 -45.50 2.64 23.06
CA LYS A 2 -46.91 2.42 22.73
C LYS A 2 -47.01 1.32 21.67
N PRO A 3 -48.16 0.61 21.59
CA PRO A 3 -48.39 -0.30 20.49
C PRO A 3 -48.30 0.42 19.15
N ASP A 4 -47.32 0.05 18.32
CA ASP A 4 -47.05 0.66 17.00
C ASP A 4 -45.98 -0.15 16.24
N THR A 5 -45.69 0.27 15.00
CA THR A 5 -44.60 -0.23 14.21
C THR A 5 -43.38 0.72 14.34
N TYR A 6 -42.24 0.16 14.72
CA TYR A 6 -41.01 0.87 14.92
C TYR A 6 -39.94 0.45 13.90
N VAL A 7 -39.12 1.42 13.47
CA VAL A 7 -37.93 1.19 12.69
C VAL A 7 -36.71 1.46 13.58
N VAL A 8 -35.80 0.52 13.63
CA VAL A 8 -34.55 0.61 14.42
C VAL A 8 -33.37 0.55 13.48
N THR A 9 -32.47 1.49 13.61
CA THR A 9 -31.26 1.63 12.78
C THR A 9 -30.05 1.86 13.67
N GLU A 10 -28.96 1.17 13.42
CA GLU A 10 -27.69 1.48 14.06
C GLU A 10 -27.14 2.79 13.50
N ILE A 11 -26.83 3.75 14.37
CA ILE A 11 -26.29 5.05 14.00
C ILE A 11 -24.82 5.23 14.38
N LYS A 12 -24.25 4.29 15.16
CA LYS A 12 -22.85 4.27 15.56
C LYS A 12 -22.44 2.85 15.94
N ALA A 13 -21.40 2.34 15.28
CA ALA A 13 -20.76 1.09 15.68
C ALA A 13 -19.76 1.31 16.83
N PRO A 14 -19.45 0.29 17.63
CA PRO A 14 -18.32 0.31 18.56
C PRO A 14 -16.98 0.41 17.81
N ASP A 15 -15.94 0.84 18.51
CA ASP A 15 -14.58 0.85 17.96
C ASP A 15 -14.17 -0.59 17.55
N GLY A 16 -13.58 -0.72 16.36
CA GLY A 16 -13.18 -2.01 15.80
C GLY A 16 -14.27 -2.76 15.04
N TYR A 17 -15.44 -2.15 14.84
CA TYR A 17 -16.54 -2.74 14.06
C TYR A 17 -17.01 -1.83 12.93
N VAL A 18 -17.51 -2.43 11.86
CA VAL A 18 -18.13 -1.71 10.73
C VAL A 18 -19.55 -1.34 11.11
N LEU A 19 -19.95 -0.08 10.86
CA LEU A 19 -21.34 0.36 11.04
C LEU A 19 -22.24 -0.38 10.04
N ASP A 20 -23.28 -1.07 10.54
CA ASP A 20 -24.36 -1.59 9.72
C ASP A 20 -25.60 -0.68 9.87
N SER A 21 -25.81 0.18 8.89
CA SER A 21 -26.96 1.09 8.85
C SER A 21 -28.25 0.46 8.32
N THR A 22 -28.27 -0.86 8.16
CA THR A 22 -29.48 -1.60 7.74
C THR A 22 -30.56 -1.51 8.83
N SER A 23 -31.72 -0.97 8.47
CA SER A 23 -32.82 -0.82 9.41
C SER A 23 -33.62 -2.10 9.55
N GLN A 24 -34.05 -2.41 10.77
CA GLN A 24 -35.01 -3.47 11.04
C GLN A 24 -36.35 -2.87 11.50
N THR A 25 -37.45 -3.43 11.03
CA THR A 25 -38.80 -3.00 11.39
C THR A 25 -39.44 -4.02 12.34
N VAL A 26 -40.03 -3.53 13.41
CA VAL A 26 -40.72 -4.37 14.41
C VAL A 26 -42.07 -3.79 14.82
N LYS A 27 -43.07 -4.64 14.90
CA LYS A 27 -44.38 -4.29 15.45
C LYS A 27 -44.42 -4.64 16.92
N VAL A 28 -44.80 -3.70 17.77
CA VAL A 28 -44.97 -3.87 19.20
C VAL A 28 -46.47 -3.84 19.54
N ASP A 29 -47.01 -4.89 20.10
CA ASP A 29 -48.39 -4.98 20.57
C ASP A 29 -48.49 -4.80 22.10
N ARG A 30 -49.71 -4.73 22.66
CA ARG A 30 -49.91 -4.59 24.12
C ARG A 30 -49.41 -5.81 24.86
N ASN A 31 -48.66 -5.60 25.95
CA ASN A 31 -48.09 -6.63 26.81
C ASN A 31 -47.18 -7.62 26.08
N ASP A 32 -46.56 -7.19 24.97
CA ASP A 32 -45.61 -7.95 24.18
C ASP A 32 -44.22 -7.39 24.30
N THR A 33 -43.22 -8.27 24.21
CA THR A 33 -41.79 -7.90 24.15
C THR A 33 -41.19 -8.45 22.87
N GLN A 34 -40.75 -7.56 21.99
CA GLN A 34 -40.09 -7.93 20.74
C GLN A 34 -38.56 -7.83 20.91
N THR A 35 -37.86 -8.79 20.32
CA THR A 35 -36.39 -8.82 20.29
C THR A 35 -35.90 -8.61 18.86
N LEU A 36 -35.01 -7.64 18.66
CA LEU A 36 -34.27 -7.45 17.44
C LEU A 36 -32.83 -7.84 17.69
N THR A 37 -32.21 -8.52 16.72
CA THR A 37 -30.77 -8.85 16.77
C THR A 37 -30.05 -8.11 15.69
N PHE A 38 -29.03 -7.32 16.07
CA PHE A 38 -28.10 -6.66 15.19
C PHE A 38 -26.72 -7.29 15.35
N THR A 39 -26.01 -7.45 14.24
CA THR A 39 -24.64 -8.00 14.23
C THR A 39 -23.70 -7.03 13.55
N ASN A 40 -22.53 -6.80 14.13
CA ASN A 40 -21.50 -5.96 13.53
C ASN A 40 -20.32 -6.82 13.10
N THR A 41 -19.76 -6.49 11.96
CA THR A 41 -18.56 -7.14 11.43
C THR A 41 -17.30 -6.49 12.02
N PRO A 42 -16.39 -7.25 12.65
CA PRO A 42 -15.12 -6.69 13.10
C PRO A 42 -14.31 -6.11 11.93
N ILE A 43 -13.64 -4.98 12.14
CA ILE A 43 -12.75 -4.39 11.16
C ILE A 43 -11.47 -5.22 11.08
N GLY A 44 -10.97 -5.45 9.87
CA GLY A 44 -9.68 -6.08 9.62
C GLY A 44 -8.55 -5.06 9.48
N GLY A 45 -7.39 -5.53 9.06
CA GLY A 45 -6.23 -4.68 8.79
C GLY A 45 -5.30 -5.29 7.74
N GLY A 46 -4.38 -4.46 7.23
CA GLY A 46 -3.31 -4.87 6.35
C GLY A 46 -1.95 -4.45 6.90
N GLN A 47 -0.92 -5.21 6.55
CA GLN A 47 0.46 -4.86 6.79
C GLN A 47 1.27 -5.09 5.52
N ILE A 48 1.96 -4.06 5.03
CA ILE A 48 2.90 -4.19 3.92
C ILE A 48 4.29 -4.21 4.49
N ILE A 49 5.07 -5.19 4.08
CA ILE A 49 6.44 -5.44 4.50
C ILE A 49 7.32 -5.25 3.26
N LYS A 50 8.17 -4.23 3.26
CA LYS A 50 9.06 -3.94 2.14
C LYS A 50 10.46 -4.43 2.42
N VAL A 51 11.01 -5.23 1.50
CA VAL A 51 12.32 -5.85 1.64
C VAL A 51 13.17 -5.69 0.37
N ASP A 52 14.46 -5.78 0.55
CA ASP A 52 15.47 -5.90 -0.51
C ASP A 52 15.44 -7.34 -1.06
N ALA A 53 15.38 -7.48 -2.38
CA ALA A 53 15.19 -8.76 -3.05
C ALA A 53 16.35 -9.74 -2.83
N ASP A 54 17.59 -9.24 -2.67
CA ASP A 54 18.78 -10.08 -2.53
C ASP A 54 19.09 -10.40 -1.06
N SER A 55 18.96 -9.42 -0.17
CA SER A 55 19.39 -9.55 1.23
C SER A 55 18.26 -9.80 2.21
N GLY A 56 16.99 -9.59 1.81
CA GLY A 56 15.82 -9.64 2.68
C GLY A 56 15.76 -8.49 3.72
N LYS A 57 16.68 -7.52 3.66
CA LYS A 57 16.68 -6.39 4.58
C LYS A 57 15.45 -5.50 4.37
N ARG A 58 14.94 -4.97 5.46
CA ARG A 58 13.80 -4.05 5.45
C ARG A 58 14.16 -2.72 4.80
N ILE A 59 13.24 -2.18 3.96
CA ILE A 59 13.43 -0.92 3.23
C ILE A 59 12.46 0.13 3.76
N LYS A 60 12.99 1.20 4.34
CA LYS A 60 12.23 2.38 4.79
C LYS A 60 12.05 3.39 3.66
N GLY A 61 11.01 4.23 3.76
CA GLY A 61 10.82 5.41 2.91
C GLY A 61 10.23 5.09 1.53
N VAL A 62 9.76 3.88 1.30
CA VAL A 62 9.04 3.49 0.10
C VAL A 62 7.59 3.91 0.22
N GLN A 63 7.01 4.56 -0.81
CA GLN A 63 5.63 5.03 -0.80
C GLN A 63 4.73 4.13 -1.63
N PHE A 64 3.59 3.79 -1.06
CA PHE A 64 2.54 3.02 -1.69
C PHE A 64 1.23 3.80 -1.74
N GLU A 65 0.53 3.70 -2.85
CA GLU A 65 -0.88 3.99 -2.93
C GLU A 65 -1.67 2.71 -2.61
N ILE A 66 -2.65 2.83 -1.72
CA ILE A 66 -3.58 1.76 -1.37
C ILE A 66 -4.95 2.12 -1.89
N ALA A 67 -5.57 1.18 -2.60
CA ALA A 67 -6.91 1.33 -3.16
C ALA A 67 -7.71 0.02 -3.00
N LYS A 68 -9.05 0.11 -3.03
CA LYS A 68 -9.91 -1.07 -3.21
C LYS A 68 -9.84 -1.55 -4.66
N MET A 69 -10.19 -2.80 -4.90
CA MET A 69 -10.26 -3.36 -6.26
C MET A 69 -11.26 -2.65 -7.18
N ASN A 70 -12.24 -1.93 -6.65
CA ASN A 70 -13.17 -1.08 -7.41
C ASN A 70 -12.56 0.28 -7.82
N GLY A 71 -11.30 0.56 -7.47
CA GLY A 71 -10.59 1.80 -7.77
C GLY A 71 -10.74 2.89 -6.71
N GLU A 72 -11.50 2.67 -5.64
CA GLU A 72 -11.62 3.63 -4.54
C GLU A 72 -10.29 3.75 -3.80
N ARG A 73 -9.69 4.93 -3.83
CA ARG A 73 -8.42 5.23 -3.17
C ARG A 73 -8.60 5.32 -1.66
N ILE A 74 -7.82 4.56 -0.91
CA ILE A 74 -7.76 4.62 0.56
C ILE A 74 -6.76 5.69 1.03
N GLY A 75 -5.58 5.72 0.42
CA GLY A 75 -4.56 6.71 0.76
C GLY A 75 -3.17 6.36 0.25
N THR A 76 -2.22 7.25 0.59
CA THR A 76 -0.79 7.04 0.36
C THR A 76 -0.08 6.82 1.69
N TYR A 77 0.74 5.79 1.76
CA TYR A 77 1.44 5.38 2.96
C TYR A 77 2.93 5.20 2.68
N THR A 78 3.76 5.38 3.70
CA THR A 78 5.22 5.28 3.58
C THR A 78 5.74 4.25 4.56
N THR A 79 6.65 3.37 4.13
CA THR A 79 7.28 2.39 5.02
C THR A 79 8.10 3.07 6.10
N ASP A 80 7.92 2.64 7.34
CA ASP A 80 8.59 3.13 8.54
C ASP A 80 10.07 2.67 8.61
N SER A 81 10.73 2.93 9.76
CA SER A 81 12.12 2.50 10.00
C SER A 81 12.32 0.99 9.96
N ASN A 82 11.25 0.21 10.14
CA ASN A 82 11.24 -1.24 10.09
C ASN A 82 10.83 -1.78 8.71
N GLY A 83 10.65 -0.89 7.71
CA GLY A 83 10.19 -1.24 6.38
C GLY A 83 8.72 -1.69 6.36
N ILE A 84 7.89 -1.20 7.26
CA ILE A 84 6.51 -1.63 7.44
C ILE A 84 5.55 -0.46 7.22
N ILE A 85 4.43 -0.75 6.55
CA ILE A 85 3.22 0.05 6.56
C ILE A 85 2.16 -0.75 7.33
N THR A 86 1.55 -0.13 8.33
CA THR A 86 0.40 -0.70 9.03
C THR A 86 -0.87 0.01 8.57
N LEU A 87 -1.85 -0.75 8.12
CA LEU A 87 -3.16 -0.30 7.64
C LEU A 87 -4.22 -0.78 8.64
N PRO A 88 -4.49 -0.05 9.71
CA PRO A 88 -5.55 -0.41 10.64
C PRO A 88 -6.92 -0.08 10.03
N GLN A 89 -7.94 -0.78 10.47
CA GLN A 89 -9.34 -0.43 10.18
C GLN A 89 -9.71 -0.45 8.69
N LEU A 90 -9.35 -1.53 8.00
CA LEU A 90 -9.86 -1.82 6.66
C LEU A 90 -11.09 -2.71 6.74
N ALA A 91 -12.13 -2.38 5.97
CA ALA A 91 -13.29 -3.25 5.79
C ALA A 91 -12.89 -4.54 5.05
N ASP A 92 -13.69 -5.60 5.19
CA ASP A 92 -13.50 -6.82 4.42
C ASP A 92 -13.49 -6.52 2.92
N GLY A 93 -12.61 -7.18 2.20
CA GLY A 93 -12.52 -7.06 0.76
C GLY A 93 -11.11 -7.13 0.19
N TRP A 94 -11.05 -6.94 -1.12
CA TRP A 94 -9.80 -6.95 -1.87
C TRP A 94 -9.27 -5.54 -2.09
N TYR A 95 -7.96 -5.42 -1.89
CA TYR A 95 -7.20 -4.17 -2.00
C TYR A 95 -5.99 -4.36 -2.91
N THR A 96 -5.49 -3.24 -3.43
CA THR A 96 -4.23 -3.15 -4.16
C THR A 96 -3.25 -2.28 -3.40
N ALA A 97 -1.99 -2.68 -3.40
CA ALA A 97 -0.85 -1.88 -2.99
C ALA A 97 0.04 -1.64 -4.20
N THR A 98 0.17 -0.38 -4.63
CA THR A 98 0.98 0.02 -5.78
C THR A 98 2.10 0.94 -5.31
N GLU A 99 3.35 0.58 -5.59
CA GLU A 99 4.47 1.44 -5.27
C GLU A 99 4.48 2.66 -6.18
N ILE A 100 4.48 3.85 -5.58
CA ILE A 100 4.50 5.14 -6.30
C ILE A 100 5.82 5.88 -6.15
N LYS A 101 6.67 5.46 -5.20
CA LYS A 101 8.03 6.01 -5.02
C LYS A 101 8.92 4.99 -4.33
N ALA A 102 10.02 4.63 -5.00
CA ALA A 102 11.06 3.78 -4.43
C ALA A 102 11.91 4.54 -3.39
N ALA A 103 12.57 3.79 -2.51
CA ALA A 103 13.63 4.33 -1.66
C ALA A 103 14.88 4.65 -2.50
N LYS A 104 15.74 5.56 -1.99
CA LYS A 104 17.00 5.89 -2.66
C LYS A 104 17.86 4.63 -2.84
N GLY A 105 18.33 4.40 -4.05
CA GLY A 105 19.15 3.25 -4.41
C GLY A 105 18.38 2.01 -4.84
N TYR A 106 17.05 2.11 -4.99
CA TYR A 106 16.19 1.02 -5.46
C TYR A 106 15.45 1.41 -6.74
N LEU A 107 15.14 0.41 -7.56
CA LEU A 107 14.28 0.58 -8.73
C LEU A 107 12.81 0.64 -8.27
N LEU A 108 12.02 1.50 -8.93
CA LEU A 108 10.58 1.54 -8.72
C LEU A 108 9.92 0.32 -9.39
N ASP A 109 9.13 -0.43 -8.63
CA ASP A 109 8.21 -1.42 -9.18
C ASP A 109 6.76 -0.97 -8.96
N SER A 110 6.16 -0.42 -10.00
CA SER A 110 4.78 0.06 -9.99
C SER A 110 3.74 -1.02 -10.27
N THR A 111 4.12 -2.30 -10.23
CA THR A 111 3.19 -3.42 -10.38
C THR A 111 2.21 -3.43 -9.20
N PRO A 112 0.88 -3.41 -9.43
CA PRO A 112 -0.09 -3.51 -8.35
C PRO A 112 -0.07 -4.90 -7.69
N HIS A 113 0.05 -4.95 -6.38
CA HIS A 113 -0.02 -6.18 -5.58
C HIS A 113 -1.36 -6.27 -4.86
N ASN A 114 -2.10 -7.35 -5.11
CA ASN A 114 -3.41 -7.56 -4.52
C ASN A 114 -3.30 -8.27 -3.16
N PHE A 115 -4.14 -7.86 -2.19
CA PHE A 115 -4.27 -8.55 -0.91
C PHE A 115 -5.71 -8.52 -0.41
N GLU A 116 -6.10 -9.57 0.30
CA GLU A 116 -7.44 -9.71 0.88
C GLU A 116 -7.41 -9.34 2.36
N VAL A 117 -8.30 -8.46 2.79
CA VAL A 117 -8.54 -8.15 4.20
C VAL A 117 -9.77 -8.93 4.66
N LYS A 118 -9.65 -9.61 5.80
CA LYS A 118 -10.73 -10.35 6.46
C LYS A 118 -11.02 -9.80 7.84
N ALA A 119 -12.30 -9.83 8.22
CA ALA A 119 -12.80 -9.37 9.50
C ALA A 119 -11.96 -9.88 10.68
N GLY A 120 -11.55 -8.97 11.55
CA GLY A 120 -10.80 -9.27 12.77
C GLY A 120 -9.41 -9.85 12.57
N ARG A 121 -8.84 -9.77 11.36
CA ARG A 121 -7.50 -10.28 11.04
C ARG A 121 -6.63 -9.22 10.38
N THR A 122 -5.32 -9.29 10.63
CA THR A 122 -4.32 -8.53 9.89
C THR A 122 -3.70 -9.41 8.81
N THR A 123 -3.84 -9.00 7.55
CA THR A 123 -3.18 -9.65 6.41
C THR A 123 -1.82 -9.00 6.18
N SER A 124 -0.75 -9.82 6.06
CA SER A 124 0.59 -9.33 5.74
C SER A 124 0.94 -9.62 4.29
N LEU A 125 1.45 -8.61 3.58
CA LEU A 125 1.94 -8.67 2.22
C LEU A 125 3.42 -8.26 2.19
N THR A 126 4.30 -9.14 1.72
CA THR A 126 5.72 -8.83 1.51
C THR A 126 5.95 -8.46 0.05
N ILE A 127 6.61 -7.32 -0.19
CA ILE A 127 6.95 -6.81 -1.52
C ILE A 127 8.44 -6.53 -1.56
N GLU A 128 9.10 -6.99 -2.62
CA GLU A 128 10.54 -6.88 -2.81
C GLU A 128 10.88 -5.71 -3.75
N ASN A 129 12.04 -5.05 -3.53
CA ASN A 129 12.65 -4.17 -4.54
C ASN A 129 14.08 -4.60 -4.82
N THR A 130 14.44 -4.45 -6.10
CA THR A 130 15.82 -4.65 -6.57
C THR A 130 16.62 -3.36 -6.40
N GLN A 131 17.86 -3.47 -5.95
CA GLN A 131 18.77 -2.33 -5.87
C GLN A 131 19.09 -1.80 -7.29
N ALA A 132 19.13 -0.48 -7.40
CA ALA A 132 19.59 0.16 -8.61
C ALA A 132 21.11 0.02 -8.70
N SER A 133 21.59 -0.49 -9.82
CA SER A 133 23.02 -0.51 -10.13
C SER A 133 23.46 0.84 -10.71
N SER A 134 24.68 1.24 -10.43
CA SER A 134 25.28 2.45 -11.01
C SER A 134 26.63 2.13 -11.64
N MET A 135 26.99 2.91 -12.63
CA MET A 135 28.29 2.88 -13.28
C MET A 135 28.90 4.28 -13.22
N LEU A 136 30.19 4.36 -12.85
CA LEU A 136 30.94 5.60 -12.90
C LEU A 136 31.93 5.52 -14.06
N ILE A 137 31.90 6.52 -14.95
CA ILE A 137 32.82 6.63 -16.07
C ILE A 137 33.79 7.79 -15.77
N HIS A 138 35.09 7.48 -15.63
CA HIS A 138 36.13 8.48 -15.52
C HIS A 138 36.75 8.74 -16.90
N LYS A 139 36.66 9.96 -17.41
CA LYS A 139 37.41 10.39 -18.60
C LYS A 139 38.64 11.14 -18.13
N ILE A 140 39.83 10.64 -18.48
CA ILE A 140 41.09 11.19 -18.07
C ILE A 140 41.99 11.44 -19.29
N ASP A 141 42.89 12.42 -19.18
CA ASP A 141 43.99 12.65 -20.08
C ASP A 141 45.05 11.56 -19.94
N SER A 142 45.50 10.98 -21.07
CA SER A 142 46.39 9.83 -21.09
C SER A 142 47.82 10.14 -20.64
N VAL A 143 48.21 11.39 -20.64
CA VAL A 143 49.58 11.84 -20.28
C VAL A 143 49.62 12.33 -18.84
N THR A 144 48.64 13.16 -18.45
CA THR A 144 48.63 13.84 -17.16
C THR A 144 47.81 13.12 -16.10
N GLY A 145 46.91 12.18 -16.46
CA GLY A 145 45.98 11.51 -15.59
C GLY A 145 44.86 12.40 -15.07
N LYS A 146 44.79 13.67 -15.50
CA LYS A 146 43.75 14.61 -15.04
C LYS A 146 42.42 14.32 -15.70
N GLY A 147 41.30 14.60 -14.96
CA GLY A 147 39.95 14.50 -15.48
C GLY A 147 39.75 15.43 -16.69
N ILE A 148 39.00 14.95 -17.69
CA ILE A 148 38.57 15.71 -18.86
C ILE A 148 37.06 15.87 -18.75
N TYR A 149 36.59 17.11 -18.71
CA TYR A 149 35.16 17.45 -18.67
C TYR A 149 34.59 17.69 -20.08
N GLY A 150 33.27 17.64 -20.21
CA GLY A 150 32.56 17.98 -21.45
C GLY A 150 32.58 16.88 -22.51
N VAL A 151 33.04 15.69 -22.18
CA VAL A 151 33.00 14.53 -23.10
C VAL A 151 31.64 13.81 -22.92
N THR A 152 30.92 13.67 -24.03
CA THR A 152 29.62 12.99 -24.04
C THR A 152 29.79 11.52 -24.43
N PHE A 153 29.21 10.64 -23.63
CA PHE A 153 29.17 9.20 -23.86
C PHE A 153 27.73 8.78 -24.16
N LEU A 154 27.57 7.94 -25.18
CA LEU A 154 26.37 7.16 -25.37
C LEU A 154 26.53 5.84 -24.60
N VAL A 155 25.65 5.58 -23.66
CA VAL A 155 25.58 4.29 -22.95
C VAL A 155 24.47 3.45 -23.55
N SER A 156 24.78 2.21 -23.90
CA SER A 156 23.86 1.24 -24.48
C SER A 156 23.93 -0.09 -23.72
N ASP A 157 22.88 -0.89 -23.79
CA ASP A 157 22.91 -2.27 -23.29
C ASP A 157 23.76 -3.18 -24.18
N SER A 158 23.91 -4.45 -23.78
CA SER A 158 24.70 -5.43 -24.54
C SER A 158 24.13 -5.80 -25.91
N LYS A 159 22.87 -5.41 -26.19
CA LYS A 159 22.19 -5.60 -27.48
C LYS A 159 22.27 -4.35 -28.36
N GLY A 160 22.90 -3.27 -27.88
CA GLY A 160 23.05 -2.01 -28.58
C GLY A 160 21.88 -1.03 -28.41
N ASN A 161 20.90 -1.32 -27.57
CA ASN A 161 19.80 -0.39 -27.30
C ASN A 161 20.31 0.78 -26.44
N PRO A 162 20.06 2.04 -26.83
CA PRO A 162 20.55 3.20 -26.10
C PRO A 162 19.83 3.33 -24.75
N ILE A 163 20.60 3.51 -23.67
CA ILE A 163 20.12 3.80 -22.31
C ILE A 163 20.07 5.32 -22.12
N GLY A 164 21.10 6.03 -22.57
CA GLY A 164 21.15 7.48 -22.45
C GLY A 164 22.51 8.10 -22.85
N GLN A 165 22.55 9.43 -22.89
CA GLN A 165 23.78 10.19 -23.09
C GLN A 165 24.17 10.88 -21.78
N TYR A 166 25.45 10.81 -21.43
CA TYR A 166 26.00 11.33 -20.18
C TYR A 166 27.28 12.11 -20.49
N THR A 167 27.42 13.30 -19.90
CA THR A 167 28.58 14.16 -20.12
C THR A 167 29.43 14.20 -18.85
N SER A 168 30.78 14.10 -19.04
CA SER A 168 31.72 14.20 -17.91
C SER A 168 31.75 15.62 -17.34
N ASP A 169 31.67 15.73 -16.01
CA ASP A 169 31.72 16.94 -15.18
C ASP A 169 33.04 17.09 -14.43
#